data_68d3713124ee38c508cddafee91afea7
#
_entry.id   68d3713124ee38c508cddafee91afea7
#
_cell.length_a   1.000
_cell.length_b   1.000
_cell.length_c   1.000
_cell.angle_alpha   90.00
_cell.angle_beta   90.00
_cell.angle_gamma   90.00
#
_symmetry.space_group_name_H-M   'P 1'
#
loop_
_entity.id
_entity.type
_entity.pdbx_description
1 polymer ?
#
loop_
_entity_poly.entity_id
_entity_poly.type
_entity_poly.pdbx_seq_one_letter_code
_entity_poly.pdbx_strand_id
1 'polypeptide(L)'
;MISGVLVSAMVVSCGVSVSVQAEETTETEEAAETDSSAESEDDLQILFDQAVEDAMIAEDGEILPVVSLDEGEPYAVYNEEGRVLLYTFHKYPDSYPDGTDVKLEWGNVWTFTGGELEDWYQENKEGVTDWQTRMKELLGLTPDNESNYVTAMWVKPEDVFRPAYISDIGTVE
;
A
#
# COMPACT_ATOMS: atom_id res chain seq x y z
N MET A 1 26.69 12.71 -14.93
CA MET A 1 26.28 13.32 -13.64
C MET A 1 24.99 12.63 -13.26
N ILE A 2 25.05 11.74 -12.27
CA ILE A 2 23.88 10.98 -11.82
C ILE A 2 23.15 11.90 -10.84
N SER A 3 21.95 12.35 -11.22
CA SER A 3 21.08 13.15 -10.35
C SER A 3 20.53 12.23 -9.27
N GLY A 4 20.97 12.41 -8.05
CA GLY A 4 20.43 11.65 -6.92
C GLY A 4 19.11 12.27 -6.46
N VAL A 5 18.09 11.44 -6.35
CA VAL A 5 16.77 11.80 -5.84
C VAL A 5 16.83 11.83 -4.31
N LEU A 6 16.40 12.93 -3.71
CA LEU A 6 16.28 13.06 -2.26
C LEU A 6 14.82 12.76 -1.89
N VAL A 7 14.58 11.67 -1.18
CA VAL A 7 13.24 11.30 -0.70
C VAL A 7 13.21 11.50 0.81
N SER A 8 12.25 12.30 1.29
CA SER A 8 12.02 12.48 2.72
C SER A 8 10.98 11.47 3.19
N ALA A 9 11.38 10.53 4.00
CA ALA A 9 10.47 9.54 4.58
C ALA A 9 9.97 10.02 5.95
N MET A 10 8.66 10.18 6.09
CA MET A 10 8.03 10.41 7.37
C MET A 10 7.18 9.18 7.70
N VAL A 11 7.65 8.33 8.61
CA VAL A 11 6.84 7.21 9.09
C VAL A 11 5.92 7.71 10.19
N VAL A 12 4.64 7.64 9.93
CA VAL A 12 3.64 7.84 10.99
C VAL A 12 3.42 6.49 11.67
N SER A 13 4.10 6.28 12.79
CA SER A 13 3.82 5.14 13.66
C SER A 13 2.51 5.39 14.39
N CYS A 14 1.42 4.85 13.89
CA CYS A 14 0.16 4.80 14.60
C CYS A 14 0.20 3.63 15.61
N GLY A 15 0.90 3.86 16.72
CA GLY A 15 0.90 2.95 17.87
C GLY A 15 -0.41 3.08 18.64
N VAL A 16 -1.40 2.27 18.34
CA VAL A 16 -2.59 2.11 19.19
C VAL A 16 -2.25 1.11 20.29
N SER A 17 -1.85 1.65 21.44
CA SER A 17 -1.77 0.84 22.70
C SER A 17 -3.17 0.73 23.28
N VAL A 18 -3.84 -0.40 23.07
CA VAL A 18 -5.06 -0.74 23.77
C VAL A 18 -4.69 -1.46 25.05
N SER A 19 -4.82 -0.76 26.18
CA SER A 19 -4.77 -1.38 27.52
C SER A 19 -6.13 -1.98 27.82
N VAL A 20 -6.26 -3.30 27.75
CA VAL A 20 -7.44 -4.01 28.23
C VAL A 20 -7.23 -4.35 29.70
N GLN A 21 -8.04 -3.72 30.58
CA GLN A 21 -8.22 -4.19 31.96
C GLN A 21 -9.26 -5.32 31.93
N ALA A 22 -8.84 -6.48 32.43
CA ALA A 22 -9.71 -7.63 32.61
C ALA A 22 -10.61 -7.42 33.82
N GLU A 23 -11.93 -7.44 33.63
CA GLU A 23 -12.89 -7.77 34.66
C GLU A 23 -13.46 -9.17 34.38
N GLU A 24 -13.29 -10.03 35.36
CA GLU A 24 -13.66 -11.42 35.40
C GLU A 24 -15.17 -11.54 35.63
N THR A 25 -15.93 -11.98 34.63
CA THR A 25 -17.30 -12.53 34.83
C THR A 25 -17.43 -13.82 34.07
N THR A 26 -17.54 -14.89 34.86
CA THR A 26 -17.88 -16.25 34.46
C THR A 26 -19.31 -16.31 33.96
N GLU A 27 -19.52 -16.51 32.68
CA GLU A 27 -20.75 -17.13 32.16
C GLU A 27 -20.37 -18.07 31.01
N THR A 28 -20.81 -19.34 31.18
CA THR A 28 -20.62 -20.44 30.25
C THR A 28 -21.61 -20.25 29.09
N GLU A 29 -21.12 -19.86 27.92
CA GLU A 29 -21.85 -20.00 26.66
C GLU A 29 -21.04 -20.83 25.68
N GLU A 30 -21.74 -21.80 25.14
CA GLU A 30 -21.36 -22.81 24.15
C GLU A 30 -20.77 -22.11 22.92
N ALA A 31 -19.44 -22.23 22.74
CA ALA A 31 -18.71 -21.65 21.61
C ALA A 31 -19.13 -22.40 20.35
N ALA A 32 -19.87 -21.73 19.49
CA ALA A 32 -19.87 -22.07 18.07
C ALA A 32 -18.44 -21.81 17.54
N GLU A 33 -17.71 -22.88 17.25
CA GLU A 33 -16.45 -22.86 16.55
C GLU A 33 -16.70 -22.28 15.15
N THR A 34 -16.48 -20.99 14.99
CA THR A 34 -16.20 -20.40 13.68
C THR A 34 -14.80 -20.86 13.30
N ASP A 35 -14.74 -21.91 12.50
CA ASP A 35 -13.54 -22.37 11.82
C ASP A 35 -13.03 -21.23 10.92
N SER A 36 -12.17 -20.38 11.48
CA SER A 36 -11.33 -19.45 10.74
C SER A 36 -10.11 -20.24 10.30
N SER A 37 -10.32 -21.13 9.31
CA SER A 37 -9.21 -21.75 8.61
C SER A 37 -8.46 -20.63 7.87
N ALA A 38 -7.27 -20.27 8.36
CA ALA A 38 -6.34 -19.49 7.59
C ALA A 38 -6.12 -20.23 6.25
N GLU A 39 -6.33 -19.56 5.13
CA GLU A 39 -6.10 -20.12 3.80
C GLU A 39 -4.66 -20.64 3.74
N SER A 40 -4.49 -21.83 3.18
CA SER A 40 -3.15 -22.41 3.03
C SER A 40 -2.37 -21.67 1.93
N GLU A 41 -1.03 -21.77 1.94
CA GLU A 41 -0.20 -21.17 0.88
C GLU A 41 -0.59 -21.71 -0.51
N ASP A 42 -1.01 -22.98 -0.59
CA ASP A 42 -1.49 -23.59 -1.83
C ASP A 42 -2.81 -22.98 -2.31
N ASP A 43 -3.74 -22.64 -1.38
CA ASP A 43 -5.00 -21.99 -1.72
C ASP A 43 -4.76 -20.57 -2.22
N LEU A 44 -3.86 -19.81 -1.58
CA LEU A 44 -3.47 -18.46 -2.01
C LEU A 44 -2.79 -18.48 -3.39
N GLN A 45 -1.97 -19.50 -3.69
CA GLN A 45 -1.36 -19.62 -5.02
C GLN A 45 -2.41 -19.89 -6.10
N ILE A 46 -3.42 -20.72 -5.81
CA ILE A 46 -4.52 -20.98 -6.75
C ILE A 46 -5.31 -19.71 -7.03
N LEU A 47 -5.62 -18.93 -6.00
CA LEU A 47 -6.33 -17.64 -6.15
C LEU A 47 -5.51 -16.64 -6.96
N PHE A 48 -4.21 -16.56 -6.72
CA PHE A 48 -3.30 -15.71 -7.47
C PHE A 48 -3.26 -16.10 -8.97
N ASP A 49 -3.12 -17.39 -9.27
CA ASP A 49 -3.10 -17.88 -10.66
C ASP A 49 -4.41 -17.59 -11.39
N GLN A 50 -5.56 -17.72 -10.70
CA GLN A 50 -6.87 -17.35 -11.24
C GLN A 50 -6.97 -15.85 -11.52
N ALA A 51 -6.50 -15.00 -10.59
CA ALA A 51 -6.48 -13.54 -10.78
C ALA A 51 -5.58 -13.13 -11.95
N VAL A 52 -4.46 -13.82 -12.17
CA VAL A 52 -3.58 -13.58 -13.33
C VAL A 52 -4.27 -13.95 -14.63
N GLU A 53 -5.00 -15.07 -14.69
CA GLU A 53 -5.75 -15.47 -15.88
C GLU A 53 -6.88 -14.47 -16.19
N ASP A 54 -7.60 -14.00 -15.19
CA ASP A 54 -8.66 -13.00 -15.29
C ASP A 54 -8.13 -11.66 -15.82
N ALA A 55 -7.03 -11.18 -15.25
CA ALA A 55 -6.39 -9.92 -15.65
C ALA A 55 -5.81 -9.91 -17.08
N MET A 56 -5.73 -11.06 -17.75
CA MET A 56 -5.26 -11.10 -19.15
C MET A 56 -6.24 -10.45 -20.13
N ILE A 57 -7.51 -10.31 -19.76
CA ILE A 57 -8.56 -9.70 -20.59
C ILE A 57 -9.30 -8.68 -19.72
N ALA A 58 -8.93 -7.41 -19.85
CA ALA A 58 -9.61 -6.35 -19.12
C ALA A 58 -11.08 -6.22 -19.55
N GLU A 59 -11.99 -6.20 -18.61
CA GLU A 59 -13.41 -5.93 -18.81
C GLU A 59 -13.70 -4.42 -18.79
N ASP A 60 -14.82 -3.99 -19.39
CA ASP A 60 -15.17 -2.56 -19.49
C ASP A 60 -15.24 -1.85 -18.12
N GLY A 61 -15.57 -2.57 -17.05
CA GLY A 61 -15.64 -2.05 -15.69
C GLY A 61 -14.31 -1.93 -14.96
N GLU A 62 -13.25 -2.54 -15.50
CA GLU A 62 -11.92 -2.60 -14.90
C GLU A 62 -10.98 -1.54 -15.46
N ILE A 63 -11.36 -0.91 -16.57
CA ILE A 63 -10.59 0.18 -17.18
C ILE A 63 -10.87 1.47 -16.40
N LEU A 64 -10.04 1.73 -15.40
CA LEU A 64 -10.17 2.92 -14.57
C LEU A 64 -9.41 4.11 -15.16
N PRO A 65 -9.89 5.36 -14.91
CA PRO A 65 -9.18 6.55 -15.34
C PRO A 65 -7.81 6.63 -14.63
N VAL A 66 -6.84 7.17 -15.33
CA VAL A 66 -5.51 7.41 -14.75
C VAL A 66 -5.61 8.53 -13.72
N VAL A 67 -5.07 8.31 -12.51
CA VAL A 67 -5.06 9.29 -11.43
C VAL A 67 -4.05 10.40 -11.73
N SER A 68 -4.48 11.67 -11.67
CA SER A 68 -3.57 12.82 -11.71
C SER A 68 -2.92 13.06 -10.36
N LEU A 69 -1.65 13.47 -10.38
CA LEU A 69 -0.91 13.93 -9.20
C LEU A 69 -0.72 15.45 -9.19
N ASP A 70 -1.46 16.21 -10.00
CA ASP A 70 -1.44 17.65 -9.92
C ASP A 70 -1.98 18.14 -8.57
N GLU A 71 -1.46 19.25 -8.06
CA GLU A 71 -1.90 19.83 -6.80
C GLU A 71 -3.38 20.21 -6.86
N GLY A 72 -4.15 19.71 -5.88
CA GLY A 72 -5.60 19.93 -5.80
C GLY A 72 -6.44 18.78 -6.36
N GLU A 73 -5.84 17.77 -6.99
CA GLU A 73 -6.53 16.55 -7.39
C GLU A 73 -6.85 15.65 -6.19
N PRO A 74 -7.93 14.84 -6.24
CA PRO A 74 -8.46 14.12 -5.07
C PRO A 74 -7.46 13.22 -4.34
N TYR A 75 -6.55 12.57 -5.09
CA TYR A 75 -5.60 11.62 -4.52
C TYR A 75 -4.18 12.18 -4.37
N ALA A 76 -3.98 13.44 -4.76
CA ALA A 76 -2.70 14.13 -4.70
C ALA A 76 -2.58 14.91 -3.38
N VAL A 77 -2.03 14.29 -2.36
CA VAL A 77 -1.80 14.92 -1.05
C VAL A 77 -0.45 15.62 -1.06
N TYR A 78 -0.45 16.95 -0.85
CA TYR A 78 0.77 17.76 -0.86
C TYR A 78 1.05 18.36 0.53
N ASN A 79 2.34 18.49 0.86
CA ASN A 79 2.76 19.24 2.04
C ASN A 79 3.07 20.71 1.69
N GLU A 80 3.38 21.52 2.73
CA GLU A 80 3.71 22.95 2.57
C GLU A 80 4.98 23.21 1.73
N GLU A 81 5.82 22.20 1.54
CA GLU A 81 7.04 22.27 0.72
C GLU A 81 6.79 21.89 -0.75
N GLY A 82 5.54 21.60 -1.14
CA GLY A 82 5.17 21.19 -2.49
C GLY A 82 5.62 19.76 -2.84
N ARG A 83 5.75 18.89 -1.84
CA ARG A 83 6.05 17.47 -2.04
C ARG A 83 4.76 16.65 -1.99
N VAL A 84 4.64 15.64 -2.83
CA VAL A 84 3.51 14.72 -2.87
C VAL A 84 3.73 13.53 -1.95
N LEU A 85 2.67 13.09 -1.25
CA LEU A 85 2.68 11.92 -0.39
C LEU A 85 2.50 10.66 -1.23
N LEU A 86 3.49 9.78 -1.16
CA LEU A 86 3.46 8.47 -1.78
C LEU A 86 3.74 7.38 -0.74
N TYR A 87 3.25 6.19 -1.02
CA TYR A 87 3.50 5.00 -0.20
C TYR A 87 4.23 3.95 -1.02
N THR A 88 5.04 3.15 -0.34
CA THR A 88 5.65 1.94 -0.92
C THR A 88 5.47 0.76 0.01
N PHE A 89 5.21 -0.42 -0.56
CA PHE A 89 5.15 -1.68 0.17
C PHE A 89 6.41 -2.48 -0.09
N HIS A 90 7.14 -2.85 0.97
CA HIS A 90 8.50 -3.38 0.82
C HIS A 90 8.91 -4.31 1.98
N LYS A 91 10.09 -4.93 1.88
CA LYS A 91 10.69 -5.80 2.90
C LYS A 91 11.93 -5.23 3.60
N TYR A 92 12.28 -3.97 3.36
CA TYR A 92 13.54 -3.37 3.81
C TYR A 92 13.33 -2.19 4.77
N PRO A 93 12.93 -2.43 6.05
CA PRO A 93 12.60 -1.33 6.98
C PRO A 93 13.79 -0.38 7.22
N ASP A 94 15.00 -0.91 7.30
CA ASP A 94 16.21 -0.11 7.55
C ASP A 94 16.59 0.83 6.40
N SER A 95 16.01 0.63 5.20
CA SER A 95 16.26 1.48 4.04
C SER A 95 15.49 2.80 4.09
N TYR A 96 14.50 2.91 4.96
CA TYR A 96 13.61 4.07 5.09
C TYR A 96 13.51 4.53 6.55
N PRO A 97 14.60 5.06 7.14
CA PRO A 97 14.59 5.51 8.53
C PRO A 97 13.67 6.73 8.71
N ASP A 98 12.91 6.70 9.81
CA ASP A 98 11.94 7.73 10.15
C ASP A 98 12.52 9.14 10.21
N GLY A 99 11.77 10.10 9.64
CA GLY A 99 12.07 11.53 9.76
C GLY A 99 13.37 11.96 9.11
N THR A 100 13.89 11.18 8.17
CA THR A 100 15.15 11.48 7.47
C THR A 100 14.93 11.66 5.98
N ASP A 101 15.79 12.44 5.36
CA ASP A 101 15.90 12.48 3.91
C ASP A 101 16.70 11.26 3.42
N VAL A 102 16.08 10.44 2.56
CA VAL A 102 16.71 9.25 1.99
C VAL A 102 17.02 9.50 0.52
N LYS A 103 18.27 9.28 0.13
CA LYS A 103 18.68 9.28 -1.25
C LYS A 103 18.59 7.86 -1.82
N LEU A 104 17.74 7.65 -2.82
CA LEU A 104 17.61 6.38 -3.49
C LEU A 104 18.85 6.12 -4.38
N GLU A 105 19.74 5.24 -3.92
CA GLU A 105 20.96 4.87 -4.65
C GLU A 105 20.81 3.53 -5.39
N TRP A 106 19.74 2.78 -5.06
CA TRP A 106 19.48 1.44 -5.60
C TRP A 106 18.51 1.41 -6.80
N GLY A 107 18.06 2.58 -7.26
CA GLY A 107 17.16 2.70 -8.43
C GLY A 107 15.76 3.21 -8.09
N ASN A 108 14.82 2.93 -8.98
CA ASN A 108 13.44 3.38 -8.84
C ASN A 108 12.68 2.56 -7.80
N VAL A 109 11.75 3.21 -7.12
CA VAL A 109 10.84 2.58 -6.15
C VAL A 109 9.42 2.64 -6.67
N TRP A 110 8.73 1.53 -6.66
CA TRP A 110 7.30 1.46 -6.97
C TRP A 110 6.49 2.06 -5.84
N THR A 111 5.60 2.97 -6.20
CA THR A 111 4.78 3.69 -5.22
C THR A 111 3.34 3.78 -5.69
N PHE A 112 2.44 4.01 -4.75
CA PHE A 112 1.04 4.36 -4.97
C PHE A 112 0.69 5.62 -4.19
N THR A 113 -0.42 6.28 -4.54
CA THR A 113 -0.77 7.57 -3.97
C THR A 113 -1.29 7.43 -2.54
N GLY A 114 -1.06 8.46 -1.73
CA GLY A 114 -1.55 8.48 -0.35
C GLY A 114 -3.07 8.44 -0.26
N GLY A 115 -3.73 9.22 -1.10
CA GLY A 115 -5.19 9.30 -1.12
C GLY A 115 -5.87 8.00 -1.55
N GLU A 116 -5.37 7.33 -2.60
CA GLU A 116 -5.93 6.04 -3.04
C GLU A 116 -5.80 4.97 -1.97
N LEU A 117 -4.64 4.89 -1.30
CA LEU A 117 -4.48 3.92 -0.21
C LEU A 117 -5.41 4.20 0.96
N GLU A 118 -5.56 5.48 1.33
CA GLU A 118 -6.40 5.87 2.46
C GLU A 118 -7.87 5.53 2.19
N ASP A 119 -8.39 5.87 1.02
CA ASP A 119 -9.76 5.54 0.61
C ASP A 119 -9.97 4.02 0.56
N TRP A 120 -9.07 3.29 -0.10
CA TRP A 120 -9.13 1.83 -0.13
C TRP A 120 -9.10 1.21 1.27
N TYR A 121 -8.25 1.72 2.17
CA TYR A 121 -8.18 1.24 3.55
C TYR A 121 -9.50 1.44 4.28
N GLN A 122 -10.13 2.61 4.14
CA GLN A 122 -11.42 2.90 4.80
C GLN A 122 -12.52 1.93 4.35
N GLU A 123 -12.53 1.56 3.08
CA GLU A 123 -13.54 0.68 2.49
C GLU A 123 -13.29 -0.81 2.80
N ASN A 124 -12.03 -1.20 3.02
CA ASN A 124 -11.64 -2.62 3.08
C ASN A 124 -11.13 -3.09 4.45
N LYS A 125 -11.11 -2.25 5.47
CA LYS A 125 -10.50 -2.58 6.78
C LYS A 125 -11.32 -3.52 7.65
N GLU A 126 -12.63 -3.65 7.40
CA GLU A 126 -13.50 -4.48 8.24
C GLU A 126 -13.23 -5.97 8.02
N GLY A 127 -12.97 -6.68 9.12
CA GLY A 127 -12.75 -8.13 9.10
C GLY A 127 -11.35 -8.57 8.65
N VAL A 128 -10.46 -7.65 8.27
CA VAL A 128 -9.11 -8.01 7.87
C VAL A 128 -8.27 -8.39 9.08
N THR A 129 -7.81 -9.63 9.10
CA THR A 129 -6.93 -10.19 10.16
C THR A 129 -5.48 -10.32 9.70
N ASP A 130 -5.22 -10.37 8.39
CA ASP A 130 -3.88 -10.45 7.79
C ASP A 130 -3.68 -9.32 6.76
N TRP A 131 -3.09 -8.23 7.23
CA TRP A 131 -2.79 -7.08 6.38
C TRP A 131 -1.64 -7.32 5.40
N GLN A 132 -0.74 -8.26 5.68
CA GLN A 132 0.33 -8.58 4.74
C GLN A 132 -0.25 -9.23 3.49
N THR A 133 -1.08 -10.25 3.65
CA THR A 133 -1.78 -10.91 2.54
C THR A 133 -2.68 -9.92 1.81
N ARG A 134 -3.49 -9.13 2.53
CA ARG A 134 -4.40 -8.17 1.92
C ARG A 134 -3.69 -7.09 1.09
N MET A 135 -2.51 -6.65 1.49
CA MET A 135 -1.68 -5.73 0.71
C MET A 135 -1.07 -6.40 -0.53
N LYS A 136 -0.69 -7.68 -0.45
CA LYS A 136 -0.23 -8.44 -1.61
C LYS A 136 -1.32 -8.58 -2.67
N GLU A 137 -2.55 -8.90 -2.25
CA GLU A 137 -3.73 -8.98 -3.12
C GLU A 137 -4.00 -7.65 -3.82
N LEU A 138 -4.04 -6.53 -3.07
CA LEU A 138 -4.22 -5.19 -3.62
C LEU A 138 -3.20 -4.85 -4.70
N LEU A 139 -1.94 -5.23 -4.49
CA LEU A 139 -0.83 -4.86 -5.36
C LEU A 139 -0.49 -5.92 -6.42
N GLY A 140 -1.27 -7.00 -6.51
CA GLY A 140 -1.04 -8.10 -7.45
C GLY A 140 0.31 -8.79 -7.23
N LEU A 141 0.76 -8.89 -5.98
CA LEU A 141 2.01 -9.56 -5.63
C LEU A 141 1.79 -11.04 -5.37
N THR A 142 2.82 -11.85 -5.69
CA THR A 142 2.77 -13.28 -5.43
C THR A 142 2.63 -13.62 -3.94
N PRO A 143 2.00 -14.74 -3.57
CA PRO A 143 1.83 -15.14 -2.17
C PRO A 143 3.14 -15.25 -1.39
N ASP A 144 4.23 -15.67 -2.05
CA ASP A 144 5.57 -15.80 -1.48
C ASP A 144 6.34 -14.47 -1.36
N ASN A 145 5.75 -13.34 -1.79
CA ASN A 145 6.38 -12.03 -1.64
C ASN A 145 6.60 -11.71 -0.15
N GLU A 146 7.83 -11.30 0.20
CA GLU A 146 8.24 -11.08 1.59
C GLU A 146 7.96 -9.66 2.10
N SER A 147 7.36 -8.77 1.28
CA SER A 147 7.02 -7.41 1.71
C SER A 147 6.00 -7.43 2.84
N ASN A 148 6.25 -6.63 3.89
CA ASN A 148 5.37 -6.52 5.05
C ASN A 148 5.45 -5.16 5.76
N TYR A 149 6.11 -4.17 5.12
CA TYR A 149 6.22 -2.81 5.61
C TYR A 149 5.62 -1.85 4.60
N VAL A 150 4.85 -0.88 5.09
CA VAL A 150 4.38 0.27 4.30
C VAL A 150 5.13 1.49 4.79
N THR A 151 5.82 2.18 3.88
CA THR A 151 6.50 3.45 4.18
C THR A 151 5.83 4.59 3.44
N ALA A 152 5.45 5.62 4.18
CA ALA A 152 5.00 6.90 3.64
C ALA A 152 6.19 7.82 3.40
N MET A 153 6.22 8.49 2.24
CA MET A 153 7.31 9.38 1.89
C MET A 153 6.82 10.63 1.15
N TRP A 154 7.42 11.78 1.47
CA TRP A 154 7.22 13.02 0.76
C TRP A 154 8.21 13.15 -0.38
N VAL A 155 7.72 13.12 -1.62
CA VAL A 155 8.52 13.08 -2.84
C VAL A 155 8.31 14.35 -3.63
N LYS A 156 9.37 14.90 -4.25
CA LYS A 156 9.21 16.01 -5.17
C LYS A 156 8.54 15.55 -6.45
N PRO A 157 7.56 16.28 -6.99
CA PRO A 157 6.85 15.88 -8.22
C PRO A 157 7.78 15.61 -9.40
N GLU A 158 8.86 16.39 -9.53
CA GLU A 158 9.85 16.22 -10.61
C GLU A 158 10.63 14.89 -10.54
N ASP A 159 10.59 14.22 -9.40
CA ASP A 159 11.25 12.93 -9.17
C ASP A 159 10.27 11.75 -9.32
N VAL A 160 9.00 12.02 -9.65
CA VAL A 160 7.96 11.02 -9.86
C VAL A 160 7.67 10.86 -11.35
N PHE A 161 7.49 9.64 -11.80
CA PHE A 161 7.09 9.36 -13.18
C PHE A 161 6.25 8.08 -13.24
N ARG A 162 5.37 8.01 -14.23
CA ARG A 162 4.65 6.76 -14.53
C ARG A 162 5.52 5.87 -15.40
N PRO A 163 5.65 4.59 -15.06
CA PRO A 163 6.45 3.65 -15.85
C PRO A 163 5.75 3.20 -17.15
N ALA A 164 4.47 3.59 -17.34
CA ALA A 164 3.65 3.22 -18.48
C ALA A 164 3.72 4.29 -19.61
N TYR A 165 2.85 4.18 -20.62
CA TYR A 165 2.89 4.90 -21.90
C TYR A 165 3.05 6.42 -21.83
N ILE A 166 2.59 7.06 -20.76
CA ILE A 166 2.73 8.51 -20.55
C ILE A 166 3.40 8.71 -19.18
N SER A 167 4.62 9.25 -19.21
CA SER A 167 5.41 9.47 -17.98
C SER A 167 5.00 10.73 -17.20
N ASP A 168 4.22 11.62 -17.81
CA ASP A 168 3.70 12.82 -17.18
C ASP A 168 2.64 12.45 -16.13
N ILE A 169 2.85 12.92 -14.88
CA ILE A 169 2.00 12.58 -13.74
C ILE A 169 0.68 13.34 -13.68
N GLY A 170 0.54 14.43 -14.43
CA GLY A 170 -0.68 15.24 -14.55
C GLY A 170 -1.59 14.84 -15.70
N THR A 171 -1.12 14.03 -16.66
CA THR A 171 -1.92 13.61 -17.81
C THR A 171 -2.87 12.48 -17.42
N VAL A 172 -4.14 12.60 -17.80
CA VAL A 172 -5.23 11.64 -17.48
C VAL A 172 -5.85 10.98 -18.72
N GLU A 173 -5.24 11.12 -19.90
CA GLU A 173 -5.69 10.53 -21.18
C GLU A 173 -4.63 9.59 -21.76
#